data_0b80b6d4cd33b020f3c392862676a234
#
_entry.id   0b80b6d4cd33b020f3c392862676a234
#
_cell.length_a   1.000
_cell.length_b   1.000
_cell.length_c   1.000
_cell.angle_alpha   90.00
_cell.angle_beta   90.00
_cell.angle_gamma   90.00
#
_symmetry.space_group_name_H-M   'P 1'
#
loop_
_entity.id
_entity.type
_entity.pdbx_description
1 polymer ?
#
loop_
_entity_poly.entity_id
_entity_poly.type
_entity_poly.pdbx_seq_one_letter_code
_entity_poly.pdbx_strand_id
1 'polypeptide(L)'
;MDDRTASVLRVLGVQAALVSAAIHLIEGVPDLLVYLPLLSVRDPRPYLFVPSALLLVGVAAVIVRGSHDRRLYSLTVGVLLTYSAGYAWWHLTDHGGLVPRHDVTDPVGEILAHLATDPVALVSFVAQAVGAAAFLALFVADPDRSGAAAEDADGSAVAARGDE
;
A
#
# COMPACT_ATOMS: atom_id res chain seq x y z
N MET A 1 -12.56 4.09 -17.53
CA MET A 1 -12.81 2.77 -16.95
C MET A 1 -14.29 2.70 -16.64
N ASP A 2 -14.97 1.56 -16.80
CA ASP A 2 -16.37 1.43 -16.41
C ASP A 2 -16.51 1.23 -14.89
N ASP A 3 -17.70 1.55 -14.33
CA ASP A 3 -17.96 1.52 -12.89
C ASP A 3 -17.83 0.12 -12.27
N ARG A 4 -18.15 -0.91 -13.06
CA ARG A 4 -18.02 -2.29 -12.61
C ARG A 4 -16.55 -2.66 -12.40
N THR A 5 -15.71 -2.33 -13.36
CA THR A 5 -14.25 -2.54 -13.27
C THR A 5 -13.66 -1.76 -12.12
N ALA A 6 -14.05 -0.49 -11.94
CA ALA A 6 -13.61 0.33 -10.82
C ALA A 6 -13.98 -0.30 -9.47
N SER A 7 -15.23 -0.78 -9.34
CA SER A 7 -15.71 -1.44 -8.11
C SER A 7 -14.92 -2.72 -7.81
N VAL A 8 -14.66 -3.56 -8.81
CA VAL A 8 -13.86 -4.79 -8.65
C VAL A 8 -12.44 -4.47 -8.21
N LEU A 9 -11.80 -3.47 -8.82
CA LEU A 9 -10.44 -3.05 -8.43
C LEU A 9 -10.40 -2.48 -7.01
N ARG A 10 -11.42 -1.71 -6.58
CA ARG A 10 -11.52 -1.22 -5.20
C ARG A 10 -11.60 -2.37 -4.21
N VAL A 11 -12.47 -3.35 -4.45
CA VAL A 11 -12.63 -4.52 -3.58
C VAL A 11 -11.33 -5.32 -3.53
N LEU A 12 -10.73 -5.60 -4.68
CA LEU A 12 -9.47 -6.34 -4.77
C LEU A 12 -8.32 -5.61 -4.07
N GLY A 13 -8.19 -4.31 -4.32
CA GLY A 13 -7.16 -3.47 -3.71
C GLY A 13 -7.31 -3.38 -2.19
N VAL A 14 -8.55 -3.19 -1.69
CA VAL A 14 -8.84 -3.17 -0.24
C VAL A 14 -8.50 -4.51 0.40
N GLN A 15 -8.94 -5.63 -0.20
CA GLN A 15 -8.62 -6.96 0.34
C GLN A 15 -7.10 -7.20 0.39
N ALA A 16 -6.40 -6.87 -0.68
CA ALA A 16 -4.95 -7.01 -0.76
C ALA A 16 -4.23 -6.14 0.30
N ALA A 17 -4.65 -4.88 0.47
CA ALA A 17 -4.11 -4.00 1.49
C ALA A 17 -4.37 -4.53 2.92
N LEU A 18 -5.55 -5.07 3.18
CA LEU A 18 -5.89 -5.66 4.48
C LEU A 18 -5.11 -6.94 4.77
N VAL A 19 -4.88 -7.81 3.76
CA VAL A 19 -4.02 -8.99 3.91
C VAL A 19 -2.59 -8.57 4.25
N SER A 20 -2.03 -7.60 3.50
CA SER A 20 -0.70 -7.07 3.81
C SER A 20 -0.64 -6.46 5.21
N ALA A 21 -1.63 -5.64 5.59
CA ALA A 21 -1.70 -5.04 6.92
C ALA A 21 -1.76 -6.10 8.04
N ALA A 22 -2.58 -7.14 7.86
CA ALA A 22 -2.70 -8.21 8.84
C ALA A 22 -1.37 -8.94 9.08
N ILE A 23 -0.65 -9.27 8.01
CA ILE A 23 0.66 -9.91 8.12
C ILE A 23 1.64 -9.03 8.90
N HIS A 24 1.75 -7.73 8.54
CA HIS A 24 2.66 -6.80 9.21
C HIS A 24 2.28 -6.53 10.67
N LEU A 25 0.99 -6.61 11.02
CA LEU A 25 0.56 -6.54 12.41
C LEU A 25 0.92 -7.82 13.19
N ILE A 26 0.72 -9.00 12.59
CA ILE A 26 1.06 -10.28 13.22
C ILE A 26 2.57 -10.36 13.50
N GLU A 27 3.40 -9.89 12.58
CA GLU A 27 4.85 -9.85 12.74
C GLU A 27 5.32 -8.71 13.65
N GLY A 28 4.76 -7.52 13.49
CA GLY A 28 5.27 -6.32 14.14
C GLY A 28 4.78 -6.11 15.58
N VAL A 29 3.55 -6.51 15.92
CA VAL A 29 2.99 -6.23 17.26
C VAL A 29 3.72 -6.94 18.39
N PRO A 30 4.05 -8.24 18.29
CA PRO A 30 4.81 -8.91 19.34
C PRO A 30 6.14 -8.23 19.64
N ASP A 31 6.89 -7.90 18.59
CA ASP A 31 8.19 -7.25 18.72
C ASP A 31 8.07 -5.81 19.24
N LEU A 32 7.04 -5.07 18.80
CA LEU A 32 6.77 -3.73 19.30
C LEU A 32 6.50 -3.73 20.81
N LEU A 33 5.73 -4.71 21.31
CA LEU A 33 5.45 -4.83 22.74
C LEU A 33 6.69 -5.14 23.57
N VAL A 34 7.72 -5.77 22.99
CA VAL A 34 8.99 -6.04 23.64
C VAL A 34 9.92 -4.82 23.58
N TYR A 35 10.05 -4.21 22.40
CA TYR A 35 11.04 -3.14 22.19
C TYR A 35 10.59 -1.77 22.67
N LEU A 36 9.30 -1.45 22.59
CA LEU A 36 8.78 -0.14 22.98
C LEU A 36 8.99 0.19 24.46
N PRO A 37 8.71 -0.69 25.45
CA PRO A 37 8.97 -0.41 26.85
C PRO A 37 10.45 -0.24 27.19
N LEU A 38 11.33 -0.88 26.39
CA LEU A 38 12.78 -0.81 26.55
C LEU A 38 13.40 0.39 25.81
N LEU A 39 12.59 1.17 25.08
CA LEU A 39 13.04 2.22 24.15
C LEU A 39 14.17 1.73 23.21
N SER A 40 14.11 0.45 22.82
CA SER A 40 15.12 -0.19 21.99
C SER A 40 14.80 0.02 20.51
N VAL A 41 15.72 0.60 19.77
CA VAL A 41 15.66 0.74 18.30
C VAL A 41 16.56 -0.26 17.58
N ARG A 42 16.90 -1.37 18.24
CA ARG A 42 17.77 -2.41 17.67
C ARG A 42 17.19 -2.99 16.39
N ASP A 43 15.87 -3.16 16.32
CA ASP A 43 15.12 -3.52 15.12
C ASP A 43 14.09 -2.42 14.84
N PRO A 44 14.21 -1.67 13.74
CA PRO A 44 13.26 -0.60 13.41
C PRO A 44 11.95 -1.13 12.80
N ARG A 45 11.88 -2.39 12.34
CA ARG A 45 10.73 -2.94 11.61
C ARG A 45 9.41 -2.82 12.38
N PRO A 46 9.30 -3.19 13.67
CA PRO A 46 8.05 -3.09 14.40
C PRO A 46 7.50 -1.66 14.47
N TYR A 47 8.40 -0.67 14.58
CA TYR A 47 8.04 0.75 14.63
C TYR A 47 7.52 1.28 13.30
N LEU A 48 7.86 0.63 12.18
CA LEU A 48 7.38 0.95 10.84
C LEU A 48 6.14 0.12 10.48
N PHE A 49 6.16 -1.18 10.79
CA PHE A 49 5.12 -2.12 10.41
C PHE A 49 3.78 -1.80 11.09
N VAL A 50 3.79 -1.61 12.41
CA VAL A 50 2.54 -1.42 13.15
C VAL A 50 1.82 -0.12 12.76
N PRO A 51 2.46 1.07 12.76
CA PRO A 51 1.77 2.30 12.37
C PRO A 51 1.32 2.30 10.90
N SER A 52 2.14 1.78 9.98
CA SER A 52 1.79 1.75 8.56
C SER A 52 0.71 0.72 8.24
N ALA A 53 0.68 -0.41 8.93
CA ALA A 53 -0.42 -1.38 8.82
C ALA A 53 -1.74 -0.81 9.37
N LEU A 54 -1.72 -0.11 10.51
CA LEU A 54 -2.89 0.60 11.02
C LEU A 54 -3.36 1.70 10.07
N LEU A 55 -2.43 2.40 9.42
CA LEU A 55 -2.75 3.37 8.37
C LEU A 55 -3.47 2.69 7.20
N LEU A 56 -2.99 1.54 6.70
CA LEU A 56 -3.67 0.78 5.64
C LEU A 56 -5.07 0.35 6.04
N VAL A 57 -5.27 -0.12 7.27
CA VAL A 57 -6.60 -0.46 7.80
C VAL A 57 -7.51 0.77 7.83
N GLY A 58 -7.01 1.92 8.28
CA GLY A 58 -7.75 3.18 8.30
C GLY A 58 -8.16 3.62 6.90
N VAL A 59 -7.22 3.61 5.94
CA VAL A 59 -7.50 3.94 4.53
C VAL A 59 -8.51 2.98 3.92
N ALA A 60 -8.37 1.68 4.13
CA ALA A 60 -9.33 0.67 3.67
C ALA A 60 -10.74 0.96 4.22
N ALA A 61 -10.85 1.29 5.50
CA ALA A 61 -12.14 1.65 6.12
C ALA A 61 -12.77 2.91 5.50
N VAL A 62 -11.98 3.92 5.15
CA VAL A 62 -12.44 5.15 4.50
C VAL A 62 -12.91 4.86 3.08
N ILE A 63 -12.18 4.04 2.31
CA ILE A 63 -12.56 3.63 0.95
C ILE A 63 -13.87 2.82 0.97
N VAL A 64 -14.01 1.86 1.90
CA VAL A 64 -15.23 1.04 2.04
C VAL A 64 -16.44 1.90 2.41
N ARG A 65 -16.25 3.03 3.11
CA ARG A 65 -17.31 4.00 3.40
C ARG A 65 -17.68 4.90 2.23
N GLY A 66 -17.08 4.70 1.06
CA GLY A 66 -17.42 5.41 -0.18
C GLY A 66 -16.55 6.61 -0.50
N SER A 67 -15.46 6.84 0.22
CA SER A 67 -14.49 7.88 -0.18
C SER A 67 -13.54 7.35 -1.26
N HIS A 68 -13.51 8.02 -2.41
CA HIS A 68 -12.70 7.62 -3.58
C HIS A 68 -11.63 8.68 -3.91
N ASP A 69 -11.05 9.32 -2.87
CA ASP A 69 -10.00 10.31 -3.05
C ASP A 69 -8.71 9.66 -3.58
N ARG A 70 -8.14 10.25 -4.63
CA ARG A 70 -6.85 9.80 -5.20
C ARG A 70 -5.70 9.81 -4.21
N ARG A 71 -5.74 10.68 -3.21
CA ARG A 71 -4.73 10.72 -2.16
C ARG A 71 -4.70 9.44 -1.35
N LEU A 72 -5.87 8.81 -1.14
CA LEU A 72 -5.96 7.51 -0.46
C LEU A 72 -5.34 6.41 -1.31
N TYR A 73 -5.58 6.42 -2.62
CA TYR A 73 -4.99 5.44 -3.54
C TYR A 73 -3.47 5.60 -3.62
N SER A 74 -2.97 6.83 -3.81
CA SER A 74 -1.52 7.08 -3.87
C SER A 74 -0.82 6.76 -2.55
N LEU A 75 -1.43 7.08 -1.42
CA LEU A 75 -0.91 6.74 -0.10
C LEU A 75 -0.80 5.22 0.07
N THR A 76 -1.86 4.48 -0.30
CA THR A 76 -1.85 3.01 -0.22
C THR A 76 -0.76 2.41 -1.11
N VAL A 77 -0.67 2.87 -2.37
CA VAL A 77 0.40 2.44 -3.28
C VAL A 77 1.78 2.70 -2.67
N GLY A 78 2.00 3.90 -2.13
CA GLY A 78 3.26 4.27 -1.48
C GLY A 78 3.64 3.34 -0.34
N VAL A 79 2.70 3.03 0.56
CA VAL A 79 2.94 2.11 1.68
C VAL A 79 3.25 0.69 1.20
N LEU A 80 2.45 0.15 0.26
CA LEU A 80 2.64 -1.21 -0.26
C LEU A 80 3.98 -1.35 -0.99
N LEU A 81 4.38 -0.37 -1.80
CA LEU A 81 5.68 -0.36 -2.46
C LEU A 81 6.83 -0.21 -1.46
N THR A 82 6.63 0.55 -0.39
CA THR A 82 7.65 0.69 0.68
C THR A 82 7.87 -0.64 1.39
N TYR A 83 6.84 -1.44 1.63
CA TYR A 83 7.02 -2.79 2.19
C TYR A 83 7.82 -3.70 1.24
N SER A 84 7.47 -3.72 -0.05
CA SER A 84 8.20 -4.52 -1.05
C SER A 84 9.66 -4.08 -1.18
N ALA A 85 9.91 -2.78 -1.20
CA ALA A 85 11.27 -2.22 -1.23
C ALA A 85 12.04 -2.51 0.06
N GLY A 86 11.37 -2.42 1.21
CA GLY A 86 11.94 -2.74 2.52
C GLY A 86 12.33 -4.22 2.64
N TYR A 87 11.49 -5.12 2.10
CA TYR A 87 11.81 -6.54 2.02
C TYR A 87 13.07 -6.78 1.17
N ALA A 88 13.12 -6.21 -0.03
CA ALA A 88 14.29 -6.30 -0.89
C ALA A 88 15.54 -5.72 -0.22
N TRP A 89 15.42 -4.55 0.37
CA TRP A 89 16.51 -3.93 1.12
C TRP A 89 17.04 -4.83 2.23
N TRP A 90 16.15 -5.43 3.04
CA TRP A 90 16.51 -6.30 4.15
C TRP A 90 17.31 -7.52 3.71
N HIS A 91 16.93 -8.15 2.62
CA HIS A 91 17.59 -9.36 2.11
C HIS A 91 18.84 -9.10 1.27
N LEU A 92 18.94 -7.92 0.64
CA LEU A 92 20.09 -7.55 -0.17
C LEU A 92 21.20 -6.83 0.63
N THR A 93 20.90 -6.45 1.87
CA THR A 93 21.88 -5.89 2.80
C THR A 93 22.11 -6.86 3.97
N ASP A 94 23.03 -6.54 4.86
CA ASP A 94 23.25 -7.35 6.05
C ASP A 94 22.15 -7.05 7.10
N HIS A 95 20.96 -7.64 6.87
CA HIS A 95 19.75 -7.50 7.71
C HIS A 95 19.42 -6.05 8.09
N GLY A 96 19.27 -5.22 7.06
CA GLY A 96 18.91 -3.80 7.21
C GLY A 96 20.12 -2.88 7.37
N GLY A 97 21.33 -3.38 7.14
CA GLY A 97 22.54 -2.56 7.08
C GLY A 97 22.52 -1.55 5.93
N LEU A 98 23.43 -0.58 5.97
CA LEU A 98 23.54 0.44 4.89
C LEU A 98 24.40 -0.03 3.72
N VAL A 99 25.09 -1.16 3.86
CA VAL A 99 26.01 -1.68 2.84
C VAL A 99 25.41 -2.91 2.20
N PRO A 100 25.37 -2.98 0.87
CA PRO A 100 24.96 -4.19 0.15
C PRO A 100 25.87 -5.36 0.50
N ARG A 101 25.31 -6.56 0.55
CA ARG A 101 26.09 -7.80 0.75
C ARG A 101 26.98 -8.03 -0.46
N HIS A 102 28.25 -8.31 -0.21
CA HIS A 102 29.26 -8.52 -1.27
C HIS A 102 29.13 -9.88 -2.00
N ASP A 103 28.40 -10.83 -1.39
CA ASP A 103 28.19 -12.18 -1.90
C ASP A 103 26.95 -12.29 -2.81
N VAL A 104 26.12 -11.25 -2.92
CA VAL A 104 24.92 -11.26 -3.76
C VAL A 104 25.31 -10.91 -5.20
N THR A 105 25.44 -11.92 -6.04
CA THR A 105 25.72 -11.75 -7.47
C THR A 105 24.48 -11.67 -8.33
N ASP A 106 23.35 -12.23 -7.85
CA ASP A 106 22.03 -12.18 -8.50
C ASP A 106 20.97 -11.71 -7.48
N PRO A 107 20.72 -10.39 -7.36
CA PRO A 107 19.76 -9.84 -6.41
C PRO A 107 18.31 -10.33 -6.62
N VAL A 108 17.91 -10.55 -7.87
CA VAL A 108 16.55 -11.01 -8.18
C VAL A 108 16.39 -12.48 -7.77
N GLY A 109 17.37 -13.31 -8.12
CA GLY A 109 17.38 -14.72 -7.74
C GLY A 109 17.39 -14.90 -6.22
N GLU A 110 18.14 -14.08 -5.49
CA GLU A 110 18.18 -14.09 -4.01
C GLU A 110 16.80 -13.79 -3.40
N ILE A 111 16.12 -12.73 -3.87
CA ILE A 111 14.78 -12.38 -3.41
C ILE A 111 13.79 -13.50 -3.73
N LEU A 112 13.82 -14.05 -4.94
CA LEU A 112 12.92 -15.13 -5.33
C LEU A 112 13.15 -16.40 -4.51
N ALA A 113 14.39 -16.73 -4.20
CA ALA A 113 14.74 -17.89 -3.37
C ALA A 113 14.19 -17.71 -1.94
N HIS A 114 14.31 -16.52 -1.35
CA HIS A 114 13.73 -16.24 -0.04
C HIS A 114 12.21 -16.31 -0.05
N LEU A 115 11.55 -15.71 -1.04
CA LEU A 115 10.09 -15.80 -1.20
C LEU A 115 9.60 -17.24 -1.41
N ALA A 116 10.37 -18.08 -2.10
CA ALA A 116 10.00 -19.48 -2.31
C ALA A 116 10.10 -20.33 -1.03
N THR A 117 10.92 -19.94 -0.05
CA THR A 117 11.10 -20.64 1.22
C THR A 117 10.24 -20.10 2.35
N ASP A 118 9.70 -18.89 2.21
CA ASP A 118 8.84 -18.23 3.20
C ASP A 118 7.45 -17.94 2.61
N PRO A 119 6.46 -18.82 2.85
CA PRO A 119 5.11 -18.64 2.30
C PRO A 119 4.38 -17.39 2.85
N VAL A 120 4.71 -16.93 4.04
CA VAL A 120 4.09 -15.71 4.61
C VAL A 120 4.61 -14.48 3.88
N ALA A 121 5.93 -14.40 3.67
CA ALA A 121 6.55 -13.34 2.89
C ALA A 121 6.03 -13.35 1.44
N LEU A 122 5.90 -14.54 0.83
CA LEU A 122 5.35 -14.67 -0.53
C LEU A 122 3.92 -14.13 -0.61
N VAL A 123 3.02 -14.52 0.30
CA VAL A 123 1.63 -14.04 0.34
C VAL A 123 1.60 -12.53 0.56
N SER A 124 2.43 -12.02 1.46
CA SER A 124 2.56 -10.57 1.70
C SER A 124 2.99 -9.83 0.44
N PHE A 125 4.03 -10.31 -0.24
CA PHE A 125 4.56 -9.69 -1.45
C PHE A 125 3.54 -9.70 -2.61
N VAL A 126 2.84 -10.82 -2.81
CA VAL A 126 1.75 -10.92 -3.81
C VAL A 126 0.61 -9.95 -3.46
N ALA A 127 0.20 -9.89 -2.20
CA ALA A 127 -0.83 -8.95 -1.77
C ALA A 127 -0.39 -7.48 -2.01
N GLN A 128 0.86 -7.14 -1.72
CA GLN A 128 1.41 -5.81 -2.00
C GLN A 128 1.39 -5.48 -3.50
N ALA A 129 1.83 -6.41 -4.35
CA ALA A 129 1.85 -6.21 -5.80
C ALA A 129 0.43 -6.05 -6.37
N VAL A 130 -0.51 -6.92 -5.98
CA VAL A 130 -1.91 -6.86 -6.42
C VAL A 130 -2.59 -5.58 -5.93
N GLY A 131 -2.40 -5.24 -4.65
CA GLY A 131 -2.97 -4.02 -4.07
C GLY A 131 -2.42 -2.76 -4.73
N ALA A 132 -1.11 -2.67 -4.92
CA ALA A 132 -0.46 -1.54 -5.58
C ALA A 132 -0.94 -1.41 -7.04
N ALA A 133 -1.03 -2.50 -7.80
CA ALA A 133 -1.53 -2.48 -9.18
C ALA A 133 -2.99 -2.03 -9.25
N ALA A 134 -3.87 -2.56 -8.37
CA ALA A 134 -5.28 -2.19 -8.33
C ALA A 134 -5.47 -0.70 -7.99
N PHE A 135 -4.80 -0.20 -6.96
CA PHE A 135 -4.92 1.21 -6.58
C PHE A 135 -4.23 2.15 -7.57
N LEU A 136 -3.15 1.74 -8.22
CA LEU A 136 -2.54 2.51 -9.29
C LEU A 136 -3.47 2.63 -10.50
N ALA A 137 -4.14 1.55 -10.89
CA ALA A 137 -5.14 1.57 -11.96
C ALA A 137 -6.31 2.51 -11.63
N LEU A 138 -6.81 2.48 -10.38
CA LEU A 138 -7.83 3.40 -9.89
C LEU A 138 -7.31 4.84 -9.87
N PHE A 139 -6.10 5.07 -9.40
CA PHE A 139 -5.48 6.39 -9.38
C PHE A 139 -5.41 7.02 -10.77
N VAL A 140 -5.15 6.23 -11.81
CA VAL A 140 -5.04 6.72 -13.19
C VAL A 140 -6.41 6.90 -13.85
N ALA A 141 -7.35 5.97 -13.63
CA ALA A 141 -8.53 5.79 -14.48
C ALA A 141 -9.88 5.75 -13.73
N ASP A 142 -9.96 6.24 -12.47
CA ASP A 142 -11.22 6.22 -11.70
C ASP A 142 -12.31 7.11 -12.36
N PRO A 143 -13.47 6.55 -12.70
CA PRO A 143 -14.56 7.27 -13.38
C PRO A 143 -15.25 8.31 -12.50
N ASP A 144 -15.28 8.13 -11.18
CA ASP A 144 -15.97 9.04 -10.24
C ASP A 144 -15.43 10.49 -10.28
N ARG A 145 -14.27 10.68 -10.90
CA ARG A 145 -13.69 12.01 -11.14
C ARG A 145 -14.25 12.74 -12.33
N SER A 146 -14.66 11.99 -13.37
CA SER A 146 -15.18 12.61 -14.59
C SER A 146 -16.55 13.24 -14.34
N GLY A 147 -17.32 12.68 -13.37
CA GLY A 147 -18.61 13.22 -12.96
C GLY A 147 -18.51 14.55 -12.23
N ALA A 148 -17.65 14.64 -11.22
CA ALA A 148 -17.47 15.88 -10.44
C ALA A 148 -16.97 17.06 -11.27
N ALA A 149 -16.03 16.82 -12.20
CA ALA A 149 -15.54 17.85 -13.11
C ALA A 149 -16.60 18.31 -14.15
N ALA A 150 -17.53 17.43 -14.54
CA ALA A 150 -18.62 17.79 -15.45
C ALA A 150 -19.71 18.60 -14.73
N GLU A 151 -20.04 18.28 -13.48
CA GLU A 151 -20.99 19.04 -12.65
C GLU A 151 -20.49 20.45 -12.36
N ASP A 152 -19.20 20.60 -12.02
CA ASP A 152 -18.59 21.91 -11.79
C ASP A 152 -18.57 22.77 -13.06
N ALA A 153 -18.37 22.19 -14.23
CA ALA A 153 -18.37 22.89 -15.51
C ALA A 153 -19.80 23.36 -15.89
N ASP A 154 -20.82 22.53 -15.65
CA ASP A 154 -22.22 22.86 -15.96
C ASP A 154 -22.78 23.90 -14.99
N GLY A 155 -22.46 23.80 -13.71
CA GLY A 155 -22.78 24.78 -12.67
C GLY A 155 -22.21 26.17 -12.98
N SER A 156 -20.98 26.25 -13.45
CA SER A 156 -20.34 27.49 -13.87
C SER A 156 -20.98 28.10 -15.13
N ALA A 157 -21.42 27.29 -16.08
CA ALA A 157 -22.08 27.75 -17.30
C ALA A 157 -23.50 28.30 -17.03
N VAL A 158 -24.22 27.72 -16.05
CA VAL A 158 -25.55 28.20 -15.65
C VAL A 158 -25.44 29.52 -14.88
N ALA A 159 -24.45 29.68 -14.00
CA ALA A 159 -24.22 30.94 -13.28
C ALA A 159 -23.88 32.11 -14.21
N ALA A 160 -23.09 31.87 -15.26
CA ALA A 160 -22.71 32.89 -16.24
C ALA A 160 -23.87 33.36 -17.14
N ARG A 161 -24.95 32.60 -17.26
CA ARG A 161 -26.15 32.97 -18.06
C ARG A 161 -27.22 33.72 -17.25
N GLY A 162 -27.10 33.72 -15.93
CA GLY A 162 -28.08 34.38 -15.05
C GLY A 162 -27.87 35.90 -14.88
N ASP A 163 -26.76 36.45 -15.36
CA ASP A 163 -26.37 37.86 -15.20
C ASP A 163 -26.67 38.72 -16.44
N GLU A 164 -27.41 38.22 -17.44
CA GLU A 164 -27.89 38.96 -18.61
C GLU A 164 -29.39 39.28 -18.47
#